data_28457c4959983114e8b0e78addfe91f4
#
_entry.id   28457c4959983114e8b0e78addfe91f4
#
_cell.length_a   1.000
_cell.length_b   1.000
_cell.length_c   1.000
_cell.angle_alpha   90.00
_cell.angle_beta   90.00
_cell.angle_gamma   90.00
#
_symmetry.space_group_name_H-M   'P 1'
#
loop_
_entity.id
_entity.type
_entity.pdbx_description
1 polymer ?
#
loop_
_entity_poly.entity_id
_entity_poly.type
_entity_poly.pdbx_seq_one_letter_code
_entity_poly.pdbx_strand_id
1 'polypeptide(L)'
;MEEAILTISSKNYSSWSLRGWLLTKFAGLPFSEKIIPPDDPAMRAELLLLSSSFLVPCLTHNGLTVWDTLAIGEYLNEIRPAALLLPQDLMKRTRCRSISGEMHSGFGPMRSALPMNLKGDFPNFKVWTRAQADIDRITAIWRDCLWLFGGPFLLGERSMADAMYAPVVTRFLTYHVALDAECQAYCKAIMALTEMIEWVEAAKLEPEDVEELDIEF
;
A
#
# COMPACT_ATOMS: atom_id res chain seq x y z
N MET A 1 23.44 14.03 -7.39
CA MET A 1 22.06 13.53 -7.56
C MET A 1 21.27 14.16 -6.43
N GLU A 2 20.19 14.83 -6.74
CA GLU A 2 19.29 15.35 -5.70
C GLU A 2 18.71 14.17 -4.92
N GLU A 3 18.60 14.35 -3.61
CA GLU A 3 18.01 13.35 -2.71
C GLU A 3 16.52 13.22 -3.03
N ALA A 4 16.02 11.98 -3.15
CA ALA A 4 14.61 11.76 -3.32
C ALA A 4 13.88 12.01 -1.99
N ILE A 5 12.73 12.68 -2.04
CA ILE A 5 11.87 12.93 -0.87
C ILE A 5 10.52 12.28 -1.11
N LEU A 6 10.12 11.41 -0.21
CA LEU A 6 8.77 10.83 -0.22
C LEU A 6 7.92 11.50 0.88
N THR A 7 6.92 12.25 0.44
CA THR A 7 5.95 12.88 1.32
C THR A 7 4.83 11.88 1.63
N ILE A 8 4.61 11.63 2.91
CA ILE A 8 3.63 10.66 3.45
C ILE A 8 2.87 11.27 4.62
N SER A 9 1.81 10.63 5.04
CA SER A 9 1.10 10.92 6.31
C SER A 9 1.31 9.78 7.33
N SER A 10 0.41 9.63 8.31
CA SER A 10 0.51 8.62 9.36
C SER A 10 0.88 7.22 8.83
N LYS A 11 1.82 6.58 9.47
CA LYS A 11 2.20 5.19 9.17
C LYS A 11 1.19 4.19 9.74
N ASN A 12 0.47 4.56 10.80
CA ASN A 12 -0.56 3.71 11.38
C ASN A 12 -1.81 3.62 10.49
N TYR A 13 -2.26 4.77 9.93
CA TYR A 13 -3.57 4.87 9.28
C TYR A 13 -3.52 5.01 7.76
N SER A 14 -2.44 5.54 7.18
CA SER A 14 -2.42 5.86 5.74
C SER A 14 -2.01 4.69 4.87
N SER A 15 -2.99 4.00 4.32
CA SER A 15 -2.77 2.92 3.37
C SER A 15 -2.13 3.39 2.05
N TRP A 16 -2.40 4.62 1.62
CA TRP A 16 -1.78 5.20 0.43
C TRP A 16 -0.30 5.49 0.65
N SER A 17 0.06 6.04 1.82
CA SER A 17 1.46 6.27 2.20
C SER A 17 2.25 4.95 2.26
N LEU A 18 1.69 3.89 2.84
CA LEU A 18 2.32 2.57 2.86
C LEU A 18 2.61 2.05 1.45
N ARG A 19 1.66 2.19 0.50
CA ARG A 19 1.87 1.77 -0.90
C ARG A 19 3.04 2.50 -1.54
N GLY A 20 3.05 3.83 -1.50
CA GLY A 20 4.12 4.63 -2.09
C GLY A 20 5.48 4.36 -1.45
N TRP A 21 5.49 4.18 -0.15
CA TRP A 21 6.71 3.87 0.60
C TRP A 21 7.27 2.49 0.22
N LEU A 22 6.43 1.45 0.16
CA LEU A 22 6.85 0.12 -0.27
C LEU A 22 7.36 0.13 -1.71
N LEU A 23 6.68 0.82 -2.64
CA LEU A 23 7.14 0.97 -4.02
C LEU A 23 8.53 1.57 -4.08
N THR A 24 8.80 2.63 -3.31
CA THR A 24 10.10 3.31 -3.29
C THR A 24 11.18 2.42 -2.68
N LYS A 25 10.88 1.71 -1.59
CA LYS A 25 11.78 0.71 -0.99
C LYS A 25 12.06 -0.45 -1.96
N PHE A 26 11.03 -0.99 -2.59
CA PHE A 26 11.17 -2.10 -3.55
C PHE A 26 12.02 -1.71 -4.76
N ALA A 27 11.93 -0.46 -5.20
CA ALA A 27 12.76 0.09 -6.27
C ALA A 27 14.23 0.27 -5.85
N GLY A 28 14.55 0.20 -4.57
CA GLY A 28 15.89 0.48 -4.05
C GLY A 28 16.33 1.91 -4.27
N LEU A 29 15.40 2.85 -4.35
CA LEU A 29 15.71 4.28 -4.44
C LEU A 29 15.96 4.82 -3.03
N PRO A 30 17.17 5.35 -2.72
CA PRO A 30 17.39 6.04 -1.45
C PRO A 30 16.53 7.30 -1.38
N PHE A 31 15.86 7.52 -0.26
CA PHE A 31 14.99 8.68 -0.05
C PHE A 31 14.92 9.07 1.42
N SER A 32 14.58 10.34 1.66
CA SER A 32 14.15 10.83 2.97
C SER A 32 12.61 10.89 3.03
N GLU A 33 12.07 10.79 4.24
CA GLU A 33 10.63 10.89 4.48
C GLU A 33 10.28 12.31 4.93
N LYS A 34 9.22 12.90 4.33
CA LYS A 34 8.55 14.08 4.84
C LYS A 34 7.17 13.65 5.35
N ILE A 35 7.00 13.60 6.67
CA ILE A 35 5.72 13.21 7.28
C ILE A 35 4.87 14.47 7.46
N ILE A 36 3.62 14.42 6.99
CA ILE A 36 2.64 15.49 7.15
C ILE A 36 1.64 15.05 8.20
N PRO A 37 1.51 15.81 9.28
CA PRO A 37 0.45 15.57 10.25
C PRO A 37 -0.92 15.66 9.57
N PRO A 38 -1.86 14.76 9.88
CA PRO A 38 -3.17 14.74 9.23
C PRO A 38 -3.98 16.04 9.42
N ASP A 39 -3.76 16.76 10.52
CA ASP A 39 -4.56 17.91 10.94
C ASP A 39 -3.83 19.26 10.84
N ASP A 40 -2.75 19.37 10.05
CA ASP A 40 -2.04 20.63 9.85
C ASP A 40 -2.49 21.34 8.55
N PRO A 41 -3.42 22.36 8.64
CA PRO A 41 -3.86 23.12 7.48
C PRO A 41 -2.74 23.91 6.82
N ALA A 42 -1.71 24.34 7.59
CA ALA A 42 -0.57 25.08 7.06
C ALA A 42 0.32 24.17 6.21
N MET A 43 0.56 22.93 6.65
CA MET A 43 1.30 21.94 5.88
C MET A 43 0.54 21.51 4.62
N ARG A 44 -0.80 21.39 4.67
CA ARG A 44 -1.62 21.17 3.47
C ARG A 44 -1.51 22.33 2.48
N ALA A 45 -1.56 23.58 2.97
CA ALA A 45 -1.38 24.77 2.13
C ALA A 45 0.03 24.83 1.52
N GLU A 46 1.07 24.49 2.30
CA GLU A 46 2.44 24.39 1.80
C GLU A 46 2.58 23.34 0.69
N LEU A 47 1.95 22.17 0.85
CA LEU A 47 1.91 21.15 -0.22
C LEU A 47 1.27 21.66 -1.50
N LEU A 48 0.17 22.40 -1.39
CA LEU A 48 -0.49 23.00 -2.57
C LEU A 48 0.40 24.05 -3.27
N LEU A 49 1.26 24.72 -2.52
CA LEU A 49 2.22 25.68 -3.09
C LEU A 49 3.43 25.00 -3.73
N LEU A 50 3.85 23.85 -3.20
CA LEU A 50 5.05 23.14 -3.62
C LEU A 50 4.76 22.02 -4.64
N SER A 51 3.53 21.54 -4.72
CA SER A 51 3.12 20.51 -5.66
C SER A 51 1.72 20.79 -6.21
N SER A 52 1.44 20.30 -7.41
CA SER A 52 0.12 20.37 -8.01
C SER A 52 -0.92 19.45 -7.33
N SER A 53 -0.55 18.77 -6.25
CA SER A 53 -1.42 17.87 -5.50
C SER A 53 -1.11 17.91 -4.00
N PHE A 54 -2.15 17.91 -3.17
CA PHE A 54 -2.08 17.72 -1.72
C PHE A 54 -2.19 16.24 -1.32
N LEU A 55 -2.27 15.35 -2.30
CA LEU A 55 -2.42 13.93 -2.06
C LEU A 55 -1.10 13.28 -1.68
N VAL A 56 -1.16 12.41 -0.69
CA VAL A 56 -0.05 11.54 -0.31
C VAL A 56 -0.36 10.10 -0.74
N PRO A 57 0.66 9.33 -1.16
CA PRO A 57 2.09 9.66 -1.24
C PRO A 57 2.43 10.60 -2.40
N CYS A 58 3.49 11.39 -2.23
CA CYS A 58 4.04 12.22 -3.27
C CYS A 58 5.58 12.08 -3.27
N LEU A 59 6.15 11.68 -4.40
CA LEU A 59 7.60 11.49 -4.58
C LEU A 59 8.18 12.69 -5.32
N THR A 60 9.12 13.40 -4.69
CA THR A 60 9.94 14.42 -5.35
C THR A 60 11.32 13.83 -5.63
N HIS A 61 11.74 13.83 -6.89
CA HIS A 61 13.03 13.30 -7.31
C HIS A 61 13.53 13.98 -8.59
N ASN A 62 14.76 14.47 -8.57
CA ASN A 62 15.40 15.16 -9.71
C ASN A 62 14.54 16.30 -10.30
N GLY A 63 13.93 17.12 -9.45
CA GLY A 63 13.07 18.24 -9.87
C GLY A 63 11.68 17.82 -10.39
N LEU A 64 11.36 16.53 -10.40
CA LEU A 64 10.04 16.01 -10.73
C LEU A 64 9.23 15.76 -9.47
N THR A 65 7.93 16.03 -9.54
CA THR A 65 6.96 15.67 -8.52
C THR A 65 5.99 14.64 -9.09
N VAL A 66 5.95 13.45 -8.49
CA VAL A 66 5.17 12.32 -8.97
C VAL A 66 4.16 11.89 -7.91
N TRP A 67 2.92 11.85 -8.26
CA TRP A 67 1.76 11.33 -7.53
C TRP A 67 0.80 10.74 -8.58
N ASP A 68 -0.01 9.82 -8.32
CA ASP A 68 -0.37 8.94 -7.23
C ASP A 68 0.51 7.67 -7.13
N THR A 69 0.02 6.65 -6.39
CA THR A 69 0.78 5.40 -6.19
C THR A 69 1.08 4.63 -7.48
N LEU A 70 0.15 4.61 -8.45
CA LEU A 70 0.39 3.94 -9.73
C LEU A 70 1.43 4.69 -10.56
N ALA A 71 1.33 6.03 -10.61
CA ALA A 71 2.30 6.87 -11.29
C ALA A 71 3.70 6.75 -10.65
N ILE A 72 3.77 6.73 -9.31
CA ILE A 72 5.02 6.46 -8.59
C ILE A 72 5.60 5.10 -8.97
N GLY A 73 4.75 4.05 -9.00
CA GLY A 73 5.19 2.70 -9.38
C GLY A 73 5.74 2.63 -10.80
N GLU A 74 5.06 3.22 -11.78
CA GLU A 74 5.53 3.26 -13.17
C GLU A 74 6.82 4.09 -13.29
N TYR A 75 6.88 5.28 -12.68
CA TYR A 75 8.09 6.11 -12.67
C TYR A 75 9.29 5.37 -12.08
N LEU A 76 9.11 4.74 -10.93
CA LEU A 76 10.18 3.97 -10.28
C LEU A 76 10.63 2.78 -11.13
N ASN A 77 9.70 2.09 -11.82
CA ASN A 77 10.03 1.01 -12.73
C ASN A 77 10.84 1.49 -13.95
N GLU A 78 10.58 2.70 -14.45
CA GLU A 78 11.35 3.30 -15.54
C GLU A 78 12.78 3.64 -15.11
N ILE A 79 12.95 4.29 -13.97
CA ILE A 79 14.28 4.75 -13.51
C ILE A 79 15.10 3.66 -12.81
N ARG A 80 14.45 2.56 -12.37
CA ARG A 80 15.05 1.42 -11.67
C ARG A 80 14.57 0.07 -12.26
N PRO A 81 14.78 -0.17 -13.57
CA PRO A 81 14.22 -1.36 -14.23
C PRO A 81 14.72 -2.69 -13.64
N ALA A 82 15.91 -2.70 -13.03
CA ALA A 82 16.46 -3.88 -12.38
C ALA A 82 15.69 -4.30 -11.11
N ALA A 83 14.88 -3.41 -10.53
CA ALA A 83 14.06 -3.72 -9.36
C ALA A 83 12.83 -4.57 -9.69
N LEU A 84 12.46 -4.65 -10.99
CA LEU A 84 11.37 -5.48 -11.50
C LEU A 84 10.02 -5.22 -10.80
N LEU A 85 9.74 -3.95 -10.45
CA LEU A 85 8.43 -3.59 -9.90
C LEU A 85 7.29 -4.06 -10.81
N LEU A 86 7.51 -3.98 -12.12
CA LEU A 86 6.70 -4.64 -13.12
C LEU A 86 7.48 -5.82 -13.70
N PRO A 87 6.95 -7.04 -13.64
CA PRO A 87 7.63 -8.23 -14.16
C PRO A 87 7.99 -8.13 -15.65
N GLN A 88 9.10 -8.77 -16.05
CA GLN A 88 9.52 -8.79 -17.45
C GLN A 88 8.59 -9.66 -18.32
N ASP A 89 8.05 -10.74 -17.77
CA ASP A 89 7.06 -11.57 -18.46
C ASP A 89 5.79 -10.78 -18.76
N LEU A 90 5.32 -10.84 -20.01
CA LEU A 90 4.17 -10.05 -20.45
C LEU A 90 2.88 -10.42 -19.72
N MET A 91 2.65 -11.69 -19.47
CA MET A 91 1.44 -12.16 -18.78
C MET A 91 1.42 -11.67 -17.33
N LYS A 92 2.52 -11.85 -16.60
CA LYS A 92 2.69 -11.36 -15.23
C LYS A 92 2.57 -9.84 -15.18
N ARG A 93 3.23 -9.11 -16.08
CA ARG A 93 3.19 -7.64 -16.14
C ARG A 93 1.80 -7.10 -16.42
N THR A 94 1.07 -7.72 -17.35
CA THR A 94 -0.31 -7.33 -17.63
C THR A 94 -1.21 -7.60 -16.43
N ARG A 95 -1.07 -8.76 -15.81
CA ARG A 95 -1.81 -9.09 -14.58
C ARG A 95 -1.46 -8.10 -13.45
N CYS A 96 -0.18 -7.76 -13.27
CA CYS A 96 0.27 -6.78 -12.29
C CYS A 96 -0.47 -5.45 -12.42
N ARG A 97 -0.51 -4.89 -13.62
CA ARG A 97 -1.21 -3.63 -13.88
C ARG A 97 -2.72 -3.74 -13.64
N SER A 98 -3.35 -4.83 -14.09
CA SER A 98 -4.79 -5.03 -13.94
C SER A 98 -5.21 -5.06 -12.47
N ILE A 99 -4.57 -5.92 -11.66
CA ILE A 99 -4.94 -6.06 -10.24
C ILE A 99 -4.52 -4.84 -9.41
N SER A 100 -3.43 -4.17 -9.77
CA SER A 100 -3.02 -2.91 -9.14
C SER A 100 -4.01 -1.78 -9.45
N GLY A 101 -4.49 -1.68 -10.70
CA GLY A 101 -5.53 -0.73 -11.10
C GLY A 101 -6.86 -0.99 -10.39
N GLU A 102 -7.28 -2.27 -10.30
CA GLU A 102 -8.49 -2.66 -9.57
C GLU A 102 -8.38 -2.31 -8.07
N MET A 103 -7.20 -2.55 -7.45
CA MET A 103 -6.96 -2.16 -6.06
C MET A 103 -6.95 -0.63 -5.88
N HIS A 104 -6.43 0.11 -6.84
CA HIS A 104 -6.36 1.56 -6.77
C HIS A 104 -7.75 2.22 -6.83
N SER A 105 -8.61 1.78 -7.74
CA SER A 105 -9.90 2.42 -8.01
C SER A 105 -11.10 1.78 -7.31
N GLY A 106 -10.93 0.56 -6.80
CA GLY A 106 -12.01 -0.27 -6.26
C GLY A 106 -11.99 -0.47 -4.75
N PHE A 107 -12.87 -1.36 -4.31
CA PHE A 107 -12.96 -1.86 -2.93
C PHE A 107 -13.31 -0.80 -1.87
N GLY A 108 -14.07 0.22 -2.26
CA GLY A 108 -14.52 1.29 -1.35
C GLY A 108 -15.27 0.77 -0.12
N PRO A 109 -16.27 -0.13 -0.26
CA PRO A 109 -16.96 -0.74 0.87
C PRO A 109 -16.03 -1.43 1.87
N MET A 110 -15.04 -2.21 1.40
CA MET A 110 -14.08 -2.87 2.27
C MET A 110 -13.17 -1.86 2.98
N ARG A 111 -12.68 -0.84 2.27
CA ARG A 111 -11.83 0.19 2.87
C ARG A 111 -12.55 0.96 3.97
N SER A 112 -13.82 1.31 3.76
CA SER A 112 -14.63 2.02 4.76
C SER A 112 -15.01 1.14 5.95
N ALA A 113 -15.24 -0.17 5.72
CA ALA A 113 -15.62 -1.09 6.78
C ALA A 113 -14.43 -1.56 7.62
N LEU A 114 -13.24 -1.64 7.02
CA LEU A 114 -12.00 -2.14 7.63
C LEU A 114 -10.90 -1.09 7.45
N PRO A 115 -10.96 0.09 8.09
CA PRO A 115 -9.91 1.10 7.99
C PRO A 115 -8.54 0.53 8.42
N MET A 116 -7.44 1.03 7.82
CA MET A 116 -6.11 0.61 8.20
C MET A 116 -5.76 1.17 9.58
N ASN A 117 -5.47 0.28 10.52
CA ASN A 117 -4.99 0.58 11.84
C ASN A 117 -4.01 -0.51 12.28
N LEU A 118 -2.71 -0.24 12.20
CA LEU A 118 -1.68 -1.23 12.49
C LEU A 118 -1.51 -1.53 13.97
N LYS A 119 -2.02 -0.65 14.84
CA LYS A 119 -2.04 -0.84 16.29
C LYS A 119 -3.31 -1.54 16.77
N GLY A 120 -4.33 -1.60 15.91
CA GLY A 120 -5.63 -2.19 16.24
C GLY A 120 -5.61 -3.72 16.20
N ASP A 121 -6.45 -4.32 17.04
CA ASP A 121 -6.75 -5.76 17.04
C ASP A 121 -8.23 -5.94 17.38
N PHE A 122 -9.05 -6.30 16.40
CA PHE A 122 -10.50 -6.31 16.52
C PHE A 122 -11.05 -7.74 16.27
N PRO A 123 -10.86 -8.68 17.20
CA PRO A 123 -11.42 -10.01 17.08
C PRO A 123 -12.94 -9.95 17.11
N ASN A 124 -13.60 -10.81 16.32
CA ASN A 124 -15.06 -10.87 16.19
C ASN A 124 -15.73 -9.66 15.53
N PHE A 125 -14.97 -8.86 14.79
CA PHE A 125 -15.53 -7.77 14.00
C PHE A 125 -16.51 -8.32 12.95
N LYS A 126 -17.73 -7.74 12.89
CA LYS A 126 -18.75 -8.18 11.93
C LYS A 126 -18.63 -7.38 10.65
N VAL A 127 -18.14 -8.03 9.60
CA VAL A 127 -18.02 -7.44 8.27
C VAL A 127 -19.41 -7.22 7.65
N TRP A 128 -19.63 -6.05 7.09
CA TRP A 128 -20.88 -5.73 6.38
C TRP A 128 -20.96 -6.47 5.05
N THR A 129 -22.17 -6.82 4.61
CA THR A 129 -22.40 -7.59 3.39
C THR A 129 -21.71 -7.00 2.14
N ARG A 130 -21.69 -5.67 1.98
CA ARG A 130 -21.01 -5.02 0.85
C ARG A 130 -19.50 -5.17 0.91
N ALA A 131 -18.93 -5.06 2.10
CA ALA A 131 -17.49 -5.27 2.30
C ALA A 131 -17.10 -6.73 2.10
N GLN A 132 -17.98 -7.68 2.41
CA GLN A 132 -17.75 -9.11 2.17
C GLN A 132 -17.57 -9.40 0.68
N ALA A 133 -18.36 -8.80 -0.20
CA ALA A 133 -18.18 -8.98 -1.64
C ALA A 133 -16.80 -8.51 -2.14
N ASP A 134 -16.29 -7.41 -1.58
CA ASP A 134 -14.93 -6.94 -1.87
C ASP A 134 -13.86 -7.92 -1.37
N ILE A 135 -14.04 -8.43 -0.15
CA ILE A 135 -13.13 -9.44 0.44
C ILE A 135 -13.11 -10.71 -0.42
N ASP A 136 -14.28 -11.18 -0.85
CA ASP A 136 -14.41 -12.36 -1.70
C ASP A 136 -13.70 -12.15 -3.06
N ARG A 137 -13.84 -10.95 -3.63
CA ARG A 137 -13.15 -10.59 -4.87
C ARG A 137 -11.63 -10.52 -4.68
N ILE A 138 -11.15 -9.90 -3.63
CA ILE A 138 -9.72 -9.81 -3.31
C ILE A 138 -9.11 -11.19 -3.11
N THR A 139 -9.74 -12.03 -2.30
CA THR A 139 -9.24 -13.39 -2.05
C THR A 139 -9.28 -14.27 -3.31
N ALA A 140 -10.26 -14.07 -4.19
CA ALA A 140 -10.28 -14.73 -5.51
C ALA A 140 -9.09 -14.28 -6.37
N ILE A 141 -8.77 -12.97 -6.43
CA ILE A 141 -7.59 -12.44 -7.14
C ILE A 141 -6.31 -13.08 -6.59
N TRP A 142 -6.17 -13.15 -5.26
CA TRP A 142 -4.98 -13.72 -4.64
C TRP A 142 -4.83 -15.21 -5.00
N ARG A 143 -5.87 -16.01 -4.84
CA ARG A 143 -5.86 -17.44 -5.22
C ARG A 143 -5.50 -17.66 -6.69
N ASP A 144 -6.15 -16.91 -7.58
CA ASP A 144 -5.88 -17.01 -9.02
C ASP A 144 -4.41 -16.70 -9.35
N CYS A 145 -3.87 -15.66 -8.74
CA CYS A 145 -2.48 -15.26 -8.96
C CYS A 145 -1.50 -16.29 -8.38
N LEU A 146 -1.71 -16.73 -7.14
CA LEU A 146 -0.86 -17.70 -6.45
C LEU A 146 -0.87 -19.06 -7.17
N TRP A 147 -2.04 -19.49 -7.66
CA TRP A 147 -2.17 -20.72 -8.44
C TRP A 147 -1.47 -20.61 -9.81
N LEU A 148 -1.63 -19.48 -10.50
CA LEU A 148 -1.12 -19.30 -11.87
C LEU A 148 0.40 -19.06 -11.91
N PHE A 149 0.94 -18.32 -10.96
CA PHE A 149 2.32 -17.86 -10.99
C PHE A 149 3.23 -18.48 -9.92
N GLY A 150 2.65 -19.25 -9.00
CA GLY A 150 3.35 -19.76 -7.81
C GLY A 150 3.57 -18.68 -6.75
N GLY A 151 3.64 -19.10 -5.49
CA GLY A 151 3.92 -18.19 -4.38
C GLY A 151 5.43 -17.93 -4.21
N PRO A 152 5.83 -17.15 -3.18
CA PRO A 152 4.97 -16.65 -2.09
C PRO A 152 4.23 -15.34 -2.38
N PHE A 153 4.56 -14.64 -3.48
CA PHE A 153 3.98 -13.36 -3.89
C PHE A 153 3.00 -13.53 -5.05
N LEU A 154 2.13 -12.53 -5.29
CA LEU A 154 1.03 -12.64 -6.26
C LEU A 154 1.48 -13.01 -7.68
N LEU A 155 2.69 -12.62 -8.08
CA LEU A 155 3.23 -12.91 -9.41
C LEU A 155 4.46 -13.82 -9.35
N GLY A 156 4.58 -14.61 -8.27
CA GLY A 156 5.70 -15.48 -7.98
C GLY A 156 6.81 -14.76 -7.22
N GLU A 157 7.28 -13.64 -7.73
CA GLU A 157 8.24 -12.75 -7.09
C GLU A 157 7.58 -11.43 -6.69
N ARG A 158 8.20 -10.74 -5.71
CA ARG A 158 7.73 -9.45 -5.22
C ARG A 158 7.64 -8.42 -6.35
N SER A 159 6.54 -7.69 -6.40
CA SER A 159 6.22 -6.75 -7.47
C SER A 159 5.42 -5.54 -6.95
N MET A 160 5.06 -4.63 -7.86
CA MET A 160 4.16 -3.52 -7.58
C MET A 160 2.82 -4.00 -7.01
N ALA A 161 2.29 -5.13 -7.49
CA ALA A 161 1.03 -5.67 -7.00
C ALA A 161 1.07 -5.94 -5.48
N ASP A 162 2.18 -6.46 -4.97
CA ASP A 162 2.33 -6.77 -3.55
C ASP A 162 2.36 -5.50 -2.70
N ALA A 163 2.99 -4.43 -3.17
CA ALA A 163 2.92 -3.12 -2.52
C ALA A 163 1.49 -2.57 -2.49
N MET A 164 0.73 -2.75 -3.58
CA MET A 164 -0.66 -2.30 -3.67
C MET A 164 -1.59 -3.07 -2.74
N TYR A 165 -1.36 -4.37 -2.52
CA TYR A 165 -2.18 -5.21 -1.65
C TYR A 165 -1.69 -5.29 -0.20
N ALA A 166 -0.49 -4.83 0.15
CA ALA A 166 0.03 -4.86 1.51
C ALA A 166 -0.90 -4.21 2.56
N PRO A 167 -1.54 -3.04 2.32
CA PRO A 167 -2.50 -2.48 3.26
C PRO A 167 -3.77 -3.34 3.43
N VAL A 168 -4.14 -4.14 2.44
CA VAL A 168 -5.27 -5.08 2.56
C VAL A 168 -4.90 -6.23 3.48
N VAL A 169 -3.67 -6.73 3.34
CA VAL A 169 -3.12 -7.76 4.26
C VAL A 169 -3.21 -7.27 5.70
N THR A 170 -2.76 -6.05 5.99
CA THR A 170 -2.82 -5.51 7.36
C THR A 170 -4.26 -5.41 7.86
N ARG A 171 -5.19 -4.89 7.03
CA ARG A 171 -6.62 -4.82 7.38
C ARG A 171 -7.20 -6.19 7.69
N PHE A 172 -6.93 -7.20 6.86
CA PHE A 172 -7.46 -8.55 7.07
C PHE A 172 -6.94 -9.18 8.36
N LEU A 173 -5.70 -8.89 8.75
CA LEU A 173 -5.13 -9.35 10.02
C LEU A 173 -5.73 -8.59 11.21
N THR A 174 -5.79 -7.26 11.16
CA THR A 174 -6.35 -6.39 12.22
C THR A 174 -7.80 -6.77 12.56
N TYR A 175 -8.62 -7.10 11.55
CA TYR A 175 -10.05 -7.42 11.73
C TYR A 175 -10.34 -8.91 11.73
N HIS A 176 -9.31 -9.77 11.78
CA HIS A 176 -9.44 -11.23 11.83
C HIS A 176 -10.34 -11.82 10.72
N VAL A 177 -10.19 -11.29 9.50
CA VAL A 177 -10.92 -11.80 8.34
C VAL A 177 -10.60 -13.27 8.12
N ALA A 178 -11.64 -14.11 7.98
CA ALA A 178 -11.46 -15.54 7.74
C ALA A 178 -10.86 -15.78 6.35
N LEU A 179 -9.66 -16.37 6.29
CA LEU A 179 -8.90 -16.64 5.08
C LEU A 179 -8.60 -18.13 4.96
N ASP A 180 -8.57 -18.64 3.73
CA ASP A 180 -8.02 -19.97 3.45
C ASP A 180 -6.50 -20.03 3.63
N ALA A 181 -5.94 -21.24 3.57
CA ALA A 181 -4.52 -21.48 3.84
C ALA A 181 -3.60 -20.75 2.85
N GLU A 182 -4.00 -20.62 1.58
CA GLU A 182 -3.20 -19.93 0.54
C GLU A 182 -3.15 -18.43 0.80
N CYS A 183 -4.31 -17.81 1.06
CA CYS A 183 -4.39 -16.39 1.41
C CYS A 183 -3.66 -16.09 2.73
N GLN A 184 -3.74 -16.97 3.73
CA GLN A 184 -2.98 -16.84 4.96
C GLN A 184 -1.46 -16.92 4.72
N ALA A 185 -1.01 -17.81 3.85
CA ALA A 185 0.40 -17.92 3.49
C ALA A 185 0.91 -16.64 2.80
N TYR A 186 0.11 -16.06 1.91
CA TYR A 186 0.41 -14.78 1.29
C TYR A 186 0.50 -13.65 2.32
N CYS A 187 -0.46 -13.55 3.23
CA CYS A 187 -0.40 -12.56 4.31
C CYS A 187 0.88 -12.70 5.14
N LYS A 188 1.28 -13.92 5.49
CA LYS A 188 2.54 -14.18 6.19
C LYS A 188 3.75 -13.75 5.39
N ALA A 189 3.77 -14.00 4.07
CA ALA A 189 4.87 -13.60 3.20
C ALA A 189 5.02 -12.07 3.14
N ILE A 190 3.91 -11.34 3.00
CA ILE A 190 3.92 -9.87 3.02
C ILE A 190 4.42 -9.34 4.37
N MET A 191 3.87 -9.82 5.48
CA MET A 191 4.26 -9.34 6.82
C MET A 191 5.69 -9.72 7.20
N ALA A 192 6.30 -10.71 6.55
CA ALA A 192 7.70 -11.11 6.75
C ALA A 192 8.69 -10.26 5.95
N LEU A 193 8.25 -9.39 5.04
CA LEU A 193 9.13 -8.45 4.34
C LEU A 193 9.82 -7.52 5.33
N THR A 194 11.12 -7.33 5.16
CA THR A 194 11.90 -6.41 6.00
C THR A 194 11.30 -5.01 6.02
N GLU A 195 10.82 -4.56 4.87
CA GLU A 195 10.18 -3.26 4.70
C GLU A 195 8.85 -3.18 5.48
N MET A 196 8.07 -4.24 5.49
CA MET A 196 6.82 -4.27 6.27
C MET A 196 7.10 -4.24 7.77
N ILE A 197 8.12 -4.97 8.23
CA ILE A 197 8.55 -4.94 9.63
C ILE A 197 9.00 -3.52 10.01
N GLU A 198 9.84 -2.88 9.19
CA GLU A 198 10.30 -1.50 9.41
C GLU A 198 9.12 -0.52 9.51
N TRP A 199 8.14 -0.63 8.60
CA TRP A 199 6.97 0.22 8.61
C TRP A 199 6.10 0.03 9.85
N VAL A 200 5.80 -1.21 10.22
CA VAL A 200 4.96 -1.55 11.38
C VAL A 200 5.62 -1.07 12.68
N GLU A 201 6.93 -1.28 12.85
CA GLU A 201 7.64 -0.79 14.04
C GLU A 201 7.63 0.73 14.12
N ALA A 202 7.78 1.44 12.99
CA ALA A 202 7.66 2.89 12.97
C ALA A 202 6.23 3.37 13.28
N ALA A 203 5.20 2.67 12.78
CA ALA A 203 3.81 2.97 13.09
C ALA A 203 3.49 2.84 14.58
N LYS A 204 4.06 1.85 15.27
CA LYS A 204 3.89 1.67 16.73
C LYS A 204 4.44 2.83 17.55
N LEU A 205 5.43 3.56 17.03
CA LEU A 205 6.06 4.70 17.69
C LEU A 205 5.28 6.02 17.47
N GLU A 206 4.31 6.05 16.56
CA GLU A 206 3.44 7.22 16.40
C GLU A 206 2.63 7.48 17.69
N PRO A 207 2.34 8.75 18.05
CA PRO A 207 1.47 9.05 19.18
C PRO A 207 0.14 8.31 19.08
N GLU A 208 -0.46 7.99 20.22
CA GLU A 208 -1.77 7.35 20.24
C GLU A 208 -2.86 8.33 19.81
N ASP A 209 -3.73 7.81 18.98
CA ASP A 209 -5.11 8.17 18.69
C ASP A 209 -5.41 9.59 18.21
N VAL A 210 -5.63 9.65 16.91
CA VAL A 210 -6.52 10.65 16.34
C VAL A 210 -7.83 9.90 16.02
N GLU A 211 -8.82 9.99 16.90
CA GLU A 211 -10.15 9.36 16.73
C GLU A 211 -10.82 9.68 15.38
N GLU A 212 -10.41 10.79 14.76
CA GLU A 212 -10.95 11.26 13.46
C GLU A 212 -10.32 10.58 12.23
N LEU A 213 -9.21 9.83 12.39
CA LEU A 213 -8.52 9.17 11.26
C LEU A 213 -8.99 7.74 11.01
N ASP A 214 -9.89 7.21 11.81
CA ASP A 214 -10.50 5.90 11.57
C ASP A 214 -11.46 5.88 10.36
N ILE A 215 -11.67 7.03 9.71
CA ILE A 215 -12.53 7.16 8.54
C ILE A 215 -11.67 7.55 7.33
N GLU A 216 -11.27 6.56 6.53
CA GLU A 216 -10.78 6.81 5.17
C GLU A 216 -11.98 7.11 4.25
N PHE A 217 -11.99 8.29 3.65
CA PHE A 217 -12.91 8.68 2.59
C PHE A 217 -12.49 8.06 1.24
#